data_03d3c25c847d5e8bc2c7f6c05a853781
#
_entry.id   03d3c25c847d5e8bc2c7f6c05a853781
#
_cell.length_a   1.000
_cell.length_b   1.000
_cell.length_c   1.000
_cell.angle_alpha   90.00
_cell.angle_beta   90.00
_cell.angle_gamma   90.00
#
_symmetry.space_group_name_H-M   'P 1'
#
loop_
_entity.id
_entity.type
_entity.pdbx_description
1 polymer ?
#
loop_
_entity_poly.entity_id
_entity_poly.type
_entity_poly.pdbx_seq_one_letter_code
_entity_poly.pdbx_strand_id
1 'polypeptide(L)'
;MLPIAPRLRIAALAAVLALAGGCGRADVRADASAEGAITLTDDAGRTVTLPRPARRIVSLVPSATATLVGLGAAGQLVGRTDFDTDPALDSLPSVGIALDPNLEKLASLRPDLVIGWETHKPQLRERLAGLGIPVFAVKTEDTTDVFRAVRNLGRLAGRAPTADSMATRLRGELESVRASVEGLPRPSVFFVVWNDPPMTAGPGTFVMQLIGVAGGKPVFPEVTELWPTVSMEEIVRRQPDVVVIPVGESGTPRFDARSPGWRELRAMRGPVLIPAELVNLPGPGIGETARRLRDALHPERAGR
;
A
#
# COMPACT_ATOMS: atom_id res chain seq x y z
N MET A 1 -103.30 6.17 32.73
CA MET A 1 -102.99 6.99 33.88
C MET A 1 -101.54 6.66 34.22
N LEU A 2 -100.69 7.69 34.15
CA LEU A 2 -99.30 7.68 34.61
C LEU A 2 -99.27 7.38 36.13
N PRO A 3 -98.08 6.96 36.68
CA PRO A 3 -96.90 7.85 36.79
C PRO A 3 -95.53 7.20 36.77
N ILE A 4 -94.57 8.00 36.35
CA ILE A 4 -93.33 8.55 36.97
C ILE A 4 -92.26 7.57 37.43
N ALA A 5 -91.11 7.72 36.81
CA ALA A 5 -89.82 7.18 37.17
C ALA A 5 -89.24 7.79 38.48
N PRO A 6 -88.25 7.14 39.03
CA PRO A 6 -87.10 7.92 39.46
C PRO A 6 -85.74 7.35 39.10
N ARG A 7 -84.83 8.27 38.93
CA ARG A 7 -83.40 8.14 38.57
C ARG A 7 -82.61 7.51 39.68
N LEU A 8 -81.77 6.51 39.34
CA LEU A 8 -80.78 5.99 40.26
C LEU A 8 -79.39 6.42 39.84
N ARG A 9 -78.73 7.19 40.62
CA ARG A 9 -77.35 7.60 40.52
C ARG A 9 -76.44 6.50 41.04
N ILE A 10 -75.56 5.94 40.22
CA ILE A 10 -74.54 5.02 40.71
C ILE A 10 -73.23 5.82 40.78
N ALA A 11 -72.73 5.92 42.00
CA ALA A 11 -71.42 6.48 42.27
C ALA A 11 -70.35 5.42 42.03
N ALA A 12 -69.43 5.71 41.14
CA ALA A 12 -68.27 4.84 40.85
C ALA A 12 -67.18 5.13 41.89
N LEU A 13 -66.85 4.13 42.68
CA LEU A 13 -65.75 4.14 43.63
C LEU A 13 -64.43 3.77 42.87
N ALA A 14 -63.53 4.71 42.69
CA ALA A 14 -62.22 4.47 42.12
C ALA A 14 -61.30 3.92 43.24
N ALA A 15 -60.90 2.65 43.09
CA ALA A 15 -59.83 2.04 43.86
C ALA A 15 -58.49 2.31 43.21
N VAL A 16 -57.64 3.15 43.79
CA VAL A 16 -56.27 3.39 43.41
C VAL A 16 -55.38 2.28 43.99
N LEU A 17 -54.94 1.35 43.18
CA LEU A 17 -53.90 0.38 43.53
C LEU A 17 -52.53 0.98 43.14
N ALA A 18 -51.77 1.44 44.13
CA ALA A 18 -50.37 1.83 43.97
C ALA A 18 -49.51 0.56 43.90
N LEU A 19 -49.13 0.14 42.70
CA LEU A 19 -48.03 -0.82 42.46
C LEU A 19 -46.73 -0.05 42.37
N ALA A 20 -45.95 -0.11 43.47
CA ALA A 20 -44.55 0.27 43.47
C ALA A 20 -43.75 -0.73 42.62
N GLY A 21 -43.69 -0.51 41.30
CA GLY A 21 -42.78 -1.18 40.39
C GLY A 21 -41.42 -0.51 40.45
N GLY A 22 -40.42 -1.18 41.05
CA GLY A 22 -39.04 -0.75 41.03
C GLY A 22 -38.56 -0.60 39.62
N CYS A 23 -38.31 0.62 39.18
CA CYS A 23 -37.51 0.90 37.96
C CYS A 23 -36.06 0.48 38.25
N GLY A 24 -35.76 -0.80 38.05
CA GLY A 24 -34.40 -1.18 37.67
C GLY A 24 -34.05 -0.42 36.37
N ARG A 25 -33.31 0.67 36.52
CA ARG A 25 -32.56 1.18 35.39
C ARG A 25 -31.61 0.06 34.96
N ALA A 26 -32.04 -0.78 34.00
CA ALA A 26 -31.13 -1.43 33.12
C ALA A 26 -30.38 -0.28 32.42
N ASP A 27 -29.15 -0.06 32.85
CA ASP A 27 -28.17 0.61 31.99
C ASP A 27 -28.12 -0.20 30.72
N VAL A 28 -28.98 0.15 29.77
CA VAL A 28 -28.73 -0.08 28.36
C VAL A 28 -27.53 0.80 28.06
N ARG A 29 -26.34 0.29 28.41
CA ARG A 29 -25.16 0.65 27.63
C ARG A 29 -25.57 0.33 26.21
N ALA A 30 -26.09 1.33 25.53
CA ALA A 30 -26.15 1.33 24.10
C ALA A 30 -24.74 0.94 23.69
N ASP A 31 -24.62 -0.29 23.20
CA ASP A 31 -23.47 -0.65 22.38
C ASP A 31 -23.30 0.48 21.38
N ALA A 32 -22.32 1.34 21.63
CA ALA A 32 -21.79 2.27 20.66
C ALA A 32 -21.00 1.42 19.66
N SER A 33 -21.63 0.33 19.21
CA SER A 33 -21.17 -0.57 18.20
C SER A 33 -21.40 0.10 16.88
N ALA A 34 -20.30 0.68 16.40
CA ALA A 34 -19.84 0.40 15.07
C ALA A 34 -20.41 1.20 13.89
N GLU A 35 -21.09 2.30 14.05
CA GLU A 35 -21.15 3.30 12.98
C GLU A 35 -19.80 4.02 12.91
N GLY A 36 -18.82 3.38 12.26
CA GLY A 36 -17.47 3.94 12.10
C GLY A 36 -16.33 2.99 12.39
N ALA A 37 -16.56 1.80 12.98
CA ALA A 37 -15.52 0.81 13.20
C ALA A 37 -15.05 0.21 11.87
N ILE A 38 -13.73 0.11 11.70
CA ILE A 38 -13.11 -0.43 10.50
C ILE A 38 -12.52 -1.79 10.85
N THR A 39 -13.02 -2.84 10.23
CA THR A 39 -12.48 -4.20 10.37
C THR A 39 -11.96 -4.66 9.02
N LEU A 40 -10.68 -4.96 8.94
CA LEU A 40 -9.99 -5.43 7.73
C LEU A 40 -9.08 -6.61 8.05
N THR A 41 -8.93 -7.52 7.09
CA THR A 41 -7.89 -8.53 7.14
C THR A 41 -6.63 -7.97 6.49
N ASP A 42 -5.52 -8.02 7.20
CA ASP A 42 -4.21 -7.58 6.70
C ASP A 42 -3.55 -8.65 5.80
N ASP A 43 -2.45 -8.29 5.16
CA ASP A 43 -1.76 -9.20 4.24
C ASP A 43 -0.98 -10.33 4.94
N ALA A 44 -0.90 -10.31 6.28
CA ALA A 44 -0.45 -11.44 7.10
C ALA A 44 -1.62 -12.34 7.57
N GLY A 45 -2.84 -12.15 7.01
CA GLY A 45 -4.03 -12.95 7.29
C GLY A 45 -4.71 -12.66 8.63
N ARG A 46 -4.43 -11.51 9.27
CA ARG A 46 -4.97 -11.16 10.58
C ARG A 46 -6.06 -10.10 10.47
N THR A 47 -7.07 -10.25 11.30
CA THR A 47 -8.12 -9.24 11.43
C THR A 47 -7.65 -8.09 12.33
N VAL A 48 -7.65 -6.88 11.80
CA VAL A 48 -7.36 -5.64 12.54
C VAL A 48 -8.63 -4.81 12.60
N THR A 49 -9.02 -4.43 13.81
CA THR A 49 -10.21 -3.60 14.06
C THR A 49 -9.79 -2.28 14.69
N LEU A 50 -10.19 -1.18 14.07
CA LEU A 50 -10.05 0.16 14.60
C LEU A 50 -11.46 0.69 14.95
N PRO A 51 -11.66 1.34 16.10
CA PRO A 51 -12.98 1.89 16.47
C PRO A 51 -13.39 3.08 15.59
N ARG A 52 -12.46 3.65 14.86
CA ARG A 52 -12.60 4.79 13.93
C ARG A 52 -11.39 4.84 13.00
N PRO A 53 -11.42 5.64 11.93
CA PRO A 53 -10.25 5.89 11.11
C PRO A 53 -9.06 6.39 11.95
N ALA A 54 -7.87 5.87 11.64
CA ALA A 54 -6.64 6.23 12.33
C ALA A 54 -6.34 7.73 12.16
N ARG A 55 -5.89 8.36 13.22
CA ARG A 55 -5.50 9.78 13.23
C ARG A 55 -4.02 9.99 13.50
N ARG A 56 -3.36 8.97 14.01
CA ARG A 56 -1.94 8.99 14.37
C ARG A 56 -1.27 7.75 13.82
N ILE A 57 -0.77 7.84 12.60
CA ILE A 57 -0.21 6.71 11.87
C ILE A 57 1.32 6.82 11.88
N VAL A 58 2.00 5.72 12.17
CA VAL A 58 3.40 5.52 11.81
C VAL A 58 3.46 4.45 10.73
N SER A 59 3.99 4.78 9.57
CA SER A 59 4.22 3.80 8.51
C SER A 59 5.69 3.40 8.51
N LEU A 60 5.95 2.09 8.56
CA LEU A 60 7.26 1.49 8.39
C LEU A 60 7.49 1.00 6.96
N VAL A 61 6.56 1.30 6.05
CA VAL A 61 6.58 0.87 4.65
C VAL A 61 6.57 2.10 3.77
N PRO A 62 7.70 2.49 3.13
CA PRO A 62 7.78 3.73 2.36
C PRO A 62 6.74 3.86 1.24
N SER A 63 6.40 2.76 0.57
CA SER A 63 5.34 2.76 -0.45
C SER A 63 3.94 3.01 0.14
N ALA A 64 3.68 2.52 1.36
CA ALA A 64 2.44 2.82 2.09
C ALA A 64 2.43 4.26 2.58
N THR A 65 3.57 4.79 3.04
CA THR A 65 3.74 6.21 3.39
C THR A 65 3.41 7.10 2.19
N ALA A 66 4.01 6.85 1.03
CA ALA A 66 3.74 7.57 -0.21
C ALA A 66 2.25 7.47 -0.62
N THR A 67 1.64 6.31 -0.41
CA THR A 67 0.20 6.10 -0.67
C THR A 67 -0.65 6.95 0.26
N LEU A 68 -0.36 6.99 1.56
CA LEU A 68 -1.07 7.84 2.54
C LEU A 68 -0.94 9.32 2.21
N VAL A 69 0.25 9.79 1.81
CA VAL A 69 0.46 11.16 1.33
C VAL A 69 -0.41 11.43 0.09
N GLY A 70 -0.36 10.56 -0.91
CA GLY A 70 -1.16 10.67 -2.13
C GLY A 70 -2.68 10.64 -1.90
N LEU A 71 -3.14 10.02 -0.80
CA LEU A 71 -4.55 10.01 -0.37
C LEU A 71 -4.95 11.28 0.42
N GLY A 72 -4.03 12.23 0.63
CA GLY A 72 -4.26 13.43 1.42
C GLY A 72 -4.32 13.14 2.93
N ALA A 73 -3.65 12.07 3.38
CA ALA A 73 -3.57 11.66 4.78
C ALA A 73 -2.22 12.00 5.44
N ALA A 74 -1.37 12.84 4.81
CA ALA A 74 -0.08 13.26 5.36
C ALA A 74 -0.19 13.82 6.79
N GLY A 75 -1.24 14.62 7.07
CA GLY A 75 -1.49 15.19 8.41
C GLY A 75 -1.85 14.16 9.49
N GLN A 76 -2.06 12.90 9.12
CA GLN A 76 -2.27 11.80 10.07
C GLN A 76 -0.97 11.04 10.39
N LEU A 77 0.09 11.26 9.60
CA LEU A 77 1.41 10.70 9.88
C LEU A 77 2.05 11.46 11.05
N VAL A 78 2.55 10.73 12.03
CA VAL A 78 3.18 11.29 13.25
C VAL A 78 4.65 10.90 13.38
N GLY A 79 5.15 10.08 12.47
CA GLY A 79 6.55 9.68 12.37
C GLY A 79 6.81 9.09 10.99
N ARG A 80 8.07 9.09 10.59
CA ARG A 80 8.56 8.57 9.31
C ARG A 80 9.74 7.64 9.52
N THR A 81 10.08 6.86 8.51
CA THR A 81 11.36 6.14 8.45
C THR A 81 12.45 7.00 7.81
N ASP A 82 13.71 6.54 7.87
CA ASP A 82 14.82 7.19 7.17
C ASP A 82 14.73 7.07 5.63
N PHE A 83 13.83 6.22 5.13
CA PHE A 83 13.59 6.02 3.70
C PHE A 83 12.41 6.84 3.14
N ASP A 84 11.70 7.56 3.99
CA ASP A 84 10.60 8.44 3.59
C ASP A 84 11.19 9.83 3.24
N THR A 85 11.29 10.12 1.96
CA THR A 85 11.96 11.32 1.41
C THR A 85 11.00 12.39 0.90
N ASP A 86 9.68 12.21 1.08
CA ASP A 86 8.70 13.21 0.66
C ASP A 86 8.84 14.49 1.52
N PRO A 87 9.04 15.68 0.91
CA PRO A 87 9.20 16.94 1.63
C PRO A 87 8.05 17.27 2.61
N ALA A 88 6.85 16.77 2.36
CA ALA A 88 5.72 16.92 3.28
C ALA A 88 5.95 16.26 4.64
N LEU A 89 6.95 15.38 4.75
CA LEU A 89 7.27 14.59 5.94
C LEU A 89 8.53 15.07 6.66
N ASP A 90 9.25 16.06 6.13
CA ASP A 90 10.54 16.51 6.67
C ASP A 90 10.48 16.94 8.14
N SER A 91 9.36 17.50 8.57
CA SER A 91 9.13 17.94 9.94
C SER A 91 8.82 16.78 10.90
N LEU A 92 8.56 15.57 10.40
CA LEU A 92 8.21 14.44 11.24
C LEU A 92 9.47 13.78 11.82
N PRO A 93 9.42 13.34 13.09
CA PRO A 93 10.52 12.60 13.69
C PRO A 93 10.70 11.25 12.98
N SER A 94 11.96 10.91 12.65
CA SER A 94 12.28 9.58 12.15
C SER A 94 12.24 8.56 13.28
N VAL A 95 11.68 7.38 13.02
CA VAL A 95 11.74 6.21 13.88
C VAL A 95 12.88 5.25 13.51
N GLY A 96 13.77 5.67 12.60
CA GLY A 96 14.90 4.88 12.11
C GLY A 96 14.61 4.06 10.87
N ILE A 97 15.33 2.96 10.70
CA ILE A 97 15.16 2.09 9.54
C ILE A 97 13.90 1.22 9.65
N ALA A 98 13.26 1.01 8.53
CA ALA A 98 11.96 0.35 8.44
C ALA A 98 11.94 -1.10 9.00
N LEU A 99 13.02 -1.87 8.80
CA LEU A 99 13.12 -3.27 9.24
C LEU A 99 13.48 -3.43 10.72
N ASP A 100 14.09 -2.40 11.32
CA ASP A 100 14.47 -2.37 12.74
C ASP A 100 14.25 -0.97 13.32
N PRO A 101 12.96 -0.57 13.49
CA PRO A 101 12.62 0.75 13.99
C PRO A 101 12.93 0.89 15.48
N ASN A 102 13.24 2.11 15.91
CA ASN A 102 13.35 2.44 17.32
C ASN A 102 11.97 2.40 17.99
N LEU A 103 11.67 1.29 18.67
CA LEU A 103 10.37 1.04 19.29
C LEU A 103 10.02 2.03 20.39
N GLU A 104 11.00 2.48 21.17
CA GLU A 104 10.79 3.45 22.23
C GLU A 104 10.32 4.79 21.63
N LYS A 105 11.04 5.27 20.62
CA LYS A 105 10.67 6.47 19.88
C LYS A 105 9.31 6.33 19.20
N LEU A 106 9.05 5.19 18.55
CA LEU A 106 7.75 4.90 17.92
C LEU A 106 6.61 4.95 18.96
N ALA A 107 6.76 4.29 20.11
CA ALA A 107 5.76 4.30 21.18
C ALA A 107 5.56 5.70 21.77
N SER A 108 6.62 6.50 21.91
CA SER A 108 6.51 7.89 22.41
C SER A 108 5.65 8.78 21.52
N LEU A 109 5.55 8.47 20.24
CA LEU A 109 4.67 9.16 19.28
C LEU A 109 3.20 8.81 19.47
N ARG A 110 2.87 7.83 20.31
CA ARG A 110 1.49 7.38 20.62
C ARG A 110 0.64 7.19 19.37
N PRO A 111 1.07 6.36 18.41
CA PRO A 111 0.27 6.07 17.23
C PRO A 111 -0.97 5.26 17.61
N ASP A 112 -2.06 5.47 16.89
CA ASP A 112 -3.26 4.62 16.96
C ASP A 112 -3.26 3.53 15.87
N LEU A 113 -2.28 3.57 14.96
CA LEU A 113 -2.03 2.54 13.95
C LEU A 113 -0.56 2.56 13.50
N VAL A 114 0.02 1.38 13.36
CA VAL A 114 1.31 1.18 12.67
C VAL A 114 1.07 0.39 11.38
N ILE A 115 1.61 0.84 10.27
CA ILE A 115 1.66 0.09 9.01
C ILE A 115 3.02 -0.61 8.94
N GLY A 116 3.01 -1.92 8.71
CA GLY A 116 4.24 -2.72 8.58
C GLY A 116 4.17 -3.65 7.38
N TRP A 117 5.31 -4.27 6.99
CA TRP A 117 5.29 -5.37 6.02
C TRP A 117 4.78 -6.68 6.64
N GLU A 118 4.16 -7.52 5.84
CA GLU A 118 3.76 -8.88 6.24
C GLU A 118 4.98 -9.72 6.64
N THR A 119 6.15 -9.44 6.06
CA THR A 119 7.43 -10.11 6.35
C THR A 119 8.12 -9.61 7.62
N HIS A 120 7.62 -8.56 8.27
CA HIS A 120 8.18 -8.12 9.55
C HIS A 120 8.17 -9.24 10.58
N LYS A 121 9.29 -9.34 11.31
CA LYS A 121 9.45 -10.36 12.37
C LYS A 121 8.26 -10.32 13.34
N PRO A 122 7.70 -11.48 13.73
CA PRO A 122 6.58 -11.54 14.69
C PRO A 122 6.81 -10.73 15.96
N GLN A 123 8.06 -10.72 16.46
CA GLN A 123 8.46 -10.02 17.68
C GLN A 123 8.19 -8.49 17.64
N LEU A 124 8.37 -7.86 16.48
CA LEU A 124 8.03 -6.44 16.33
C LEU A 124 6.54 -6.21 16.59
N ARG A 125 5.70 -7.03 15.98
CA ARG A 125 4.25 -6.94 16.11
C ARG A 125 3.78 -7.26 17.53
N GLU A 126 4.35 -8.29 18.15
CA GLU A 126 4.04 -8.68 19.53
C GLU A 126 4.38 -7.56 20.52
N ARG A 127 5.53 -6.91 20.37
CA ARG A 127 5.92 -5.77 21.21
C ARG A 127 4.96 -4.60 21.05
N LEU A 128 4.57 -4.26 19.82
CA LEU A 128 3.61 -3.19 19.56
C LEU A 128 2.22 -3.53 20.10
N ALA A 129 1.78 -4.77 19.93
CA ALA A 129 0.51 -5.26 20.50
C ALA A 129 0.52 -5.21 22.03
N GLY A 130 1.64 -5.56 22.69
CA GLY A 130 1.83 -5.42 24.13
C GLY A 130 1.74 -3.98 24.65
N LEU A 131 1.97 -3.00 23.76
CA LEU A 131 1.79 -1.57 24.03
C LEU A 131 0.38 -1.07 23.65
N GLY A 132 -0.53 -1.96 23.23
CA GLY A 132 -1.87 -1.60 22.75
C GLY A 132 -1.89 -0.90 21.39
N ILE A 133 -0.82 -0.98 20.61
CA ILE A 133 -0.69 -0.35 19.30
C ILE A 133 -1.02 -1.38 18.21
N PRO A 134 -2.13 -1.22 17.47
CA PRO A 134 -2.48 -2.11 16.38
C PRO A 134 -1.50 -1.97 15.21
N VAL A 135 -1.16 -3.12 14.59
CA VAL A 135 -0.32 -3.17 13.40
C VAL A 135 -1.13 -3.76 12.25
N PHE A 136 -1.15 -3.05 11.12
CA PHE A 136 -1.72 -3.52 9.86
C PHE A 136 -0.59 -3.85 8.89
N ALA A 137 -0.50 -5.11 8.49
CA ALA A 137 0.52 -5.57 7.56
C ALA A 137 0.09 -5.34 6.11
N VAL A 138 1.01 -4.84 5.29
CA VAL A 138 0.81 -4.67 3.86
C VAL A 138 1.85 -5.47 3.08
N LYS A 139 1.44 -5.96 1.92
CA LYS A 139 2.25 -6.57 0.88
C LYS A 139 2.17 -5.70 -0.36
N THR A 140 3.27 -5.57 -1.10
CA THR A 140 3.34 -4.75 -2.32
C THR A 140 4.23 -5.40 -3.37
N GLU A 141 4.16 -6.72 -3.50
CA GLU A 141 5.01 -7.49 -4.42
C GLU A 141 4.54 -7.41 -5.87
N ASP A 142 3.23 -7.37 -6.08
CA ASP A 142 2.64 -7.28 -7.41
C ASP A 142 1.65 -6.11 -7.54
N THR A 143 1.13 -5.88 -8.74
CA THR A 143 0.18 -4.78 -8.99
C THR A 143 -1.16 -4.99 -8.29
N THR A 144 -1.58 -6.24 -8.04
CA THR A 144 -2.81 -6.55 -7.29
C THR A 144 -2.67 -6.13 -5.83
N ASP A 145 -1.51 -6.43 -5.25
CA ASP A 145 -1.13 -6.02 -3.90
C ASP A 145 -1.17 -4.49 -3.76
N VAL A 146 -0.59 -3.78 -4.74
CA VAL A 146 -0.60 -2.30 -4.75
C VAL A 146 -2.03 -1.74 -4.71
N PHE A 147 -2.93 -2.26 -5.56
CA PHE A 147 -4.33 -1.82 -5.57
C PHE A 147 -5.07 -2.17 -4.27
N ARG A 148 -4.76 -3.32 -3.66
CA ARG A 148 -5.31 -3.72 -2.36
C ARG A 148 -4.80 -2.78 -1.26
N ALA A 149 -3.49 -2.50 -1.21
CA ALA A 149 -2.89 -1.59 -0.26
C ALA A 149 -3.50 -0.19 -0.35
N VAL A 150 -3.65 0.38 -1.56
CA VAL A 150 -4.30 1.69 -1.77
C VAL A 150 -5.70 1.73 -1.13
N ARG A 151 -6.56 0.72 -1.39
CA ARG A 151 -7.91 0.68 -0.82
C ARG A 151 -7.91 0.48 0.69
N ASN A 152 -7.08 -0.43 1.21
CA ASN A 152 -7.03 -0.71 2.64
C ASN A 152 -6.51 0.50 3.42
N LEU A 153 -5.43 1.14 2.96
CA LEU A 153 -4.90 2.36 3.56
C LEU A 153 -5.92 3.51 3.51
N GLY A 154 -6.66 3.63 2.41
CA GLY A 154 -7.74 4.60 2.31
C GLY A 154 -8.84 4.39 3.34
N ARG A 155 -9.26 3.14 3.58
CA ARG A 155 -10.24 2.82 4.64
C ARG A 155 -9.68 3.11 6.02
N LEU A 156 -8.46 2.66 6.31
CA LEU A 156 -7.81 2.87 7.60
C LEU A 156 -7.63 4.36 7.93
N ALA A 157 -7.33 5.19 6.93
CA ALA A 157 -7.17 6.63 7.09
C ALA A 157 -8.47 7.44 6.93
N GLY A 158 -9.62 6.81 6.71
CA GLY A 158 -10.89 7.51 6.46
C GLY A 158 -10.93 8.25 5.12
N ARG A 159 -10.21 7.75 4.11
CA ARG A 159 -10.09 8.30 2.75
C ARG A 159 -10.59 7.32 1.68
N ALA A 160 -11.54 6.46 2.01
CA ALA A 160 -12.03 5.41 1.10
C ALA A 160 -12.46 5.95 -0.27
N PRO A 161 -13.26 7.03 -0.42
CA PRO A 161 -13.64 7.55 -1.74
C PRO A 161 -12.43 8.03 -2.56
N THR A 162 -11.44 8.66 -1.91
CA THR A 162 -10.19 9.10 -2.56
C THR A 162 -9.38 7.90 -3.03
N ALA A 163 -9.31 6.84 -2.22
CA ALA A 163 -8.60 5.61 -2.57
C ALA A 163 -9.25 4.89 -3.76
N ASP A 164 -10.58 4.81 -3.80
CA ASP A 164 -11.29 4.21 -4.93
C ASP A 164 -11.09 5.02 -6.22
N SER A 165 -11.11 6.34 -6.13
CA SER A 165 -10.81 7.24 -7.25
C SER A 165 -9.37 7.07 -7.72
N MET A 166 -8.40 7.01 -6.80
CA MET A 166 -6.98 6.75 -7.10
C MET A 166 -6.81 5.40 -7.78
N ALA A 167 -7.38 4.34 -7.24
CA ALA A 167 -7.29 3.00 -7.82
C ALA A 167 -7.88 2.93 -9.24
N THR A 168 -9.00 3.63 -9.48
CA THR A 168 -9.62 3.72 -10.81
C THR A 168 -8.72 4.47 -11.80
N ARG A 169 -8.19 5.63 -11.39
CA ARG A 169 -7.25 6.41 -12.21
C ARG A 169 -6.01 5.59 -12.56
N LEU A 170 -5.35 4.98 -11.58
CA LEU A 170 -4.14 4.16 -11.82
C LEU A 170 -4.41 3.01 -12.78
N ARG A 171 -5.57 2.33 -12.65
CA ARG A 171 -5.94 1.26 -13.58
C ARG A 171 -6.10 1.78 -15.00
N GLY A 172 -6.79 2.90 -15.18
CA GLY A 172 -6.95 3.55 -16.49
C GLY A 172 -5.62 3.99 -17.11
N GLU A 173 -4.68 4.51 -16.29
CA GLU A 173 -3.34 4.85 -16.75
C GLU A 173 -2.57 3.61 -17.25
N LEU A 174 -2.59 2.50 -16.52
CA LEU A 174 -1.95 1.25 -16.94
C LEU A 174 -2.59 0.66 -18.21
N GLU A 175 -3.90 0.71 -18.32
CA GLU A 175 -4.62 0.27 -19.52
C GLU A 175 -4.28 1.13 -20.72
N SER A 176 -4.20 2.46 -20.56
CA SER A 176 -3.77 3.38 -21.61
C SER A 176 -2.36 3.09 -22.12
N VAL A 177 -1.43 2.84 -21.19
CA VAL A 177 -0.05 2.45 -21.56
C VAL A 177 -0.06 1.13 -22.33
N ARG A 178 -0.78 0.12 -21.85
CA ARG A 178 -0.89 -1.19 -22.49
C ARG A 178 -1.43 -1.07 -23.92
N ALA A 179 -2.51 -0.32 -24.11
CA ALA A 179 -3.10 -0.10 -25.43
C ALA A 179 -2.13 0.64 -26.39
N SER A 180 -1.30 1.56 -25.87
CA SER A 180 -0.37 2.33 -26.70
C SER A 180 0.77 1.50 -27.29
N VAL A 181 1.05 0.32 -26.75
CA VAL A 181 2.12 -0.59 -27.20
C VAL A 181 1.58 -1.86 -27.86
N GLU A 182 0.28 -1.95 -28.06
CA GLU A 182 -0.34 -3.09 -28.72
C GLU A 182 0.18 -3.24 -30.15
N GLY A 183 0.55 -4.48 -30.53
CA GLY A 183 1.12 -4.77 -31.83
C GLY A 183 2.59 -4.37 -32.03
N LEU A 184 3.22 -3.72 -31.06
CA LEU A 184 4.66 -3.41 -31.12
C LEU A 184 5.54 -4.62 -30.76
N PRO A 185 6.80 -4.68 -31.25
CA PRO A 185 7.78 -5.65 -30.78
C PRO A 185 7.94 -5.58 -29.26
N ARG A 186 8.13 -6.74 -28.62
CA ARG A 186 8.31 -6.83 -27.17
C ARG A 186 9.76 -7.14 -26.84
N PRO A 187 10.60 -6.13 -26.56
CA PRO A 187 11.99 -6.35 -26.19
C PRO A 187 12.12 -7.16 -24.90
N SER A 188 13.16 -8.01 -24.86
CA SER A 188 13.55 -8.73 -23.65
C SER A 188 14.28 -7.78 -22.71
N VAL A 189 13.86 -7.77 -21.43
CA VAL A 189 14.34 -6.80 -20.45
C VAL A 189 15.04 -7.53 -19.30
N PHE A 190 16.25 -7.08 -18.96
CA PHE A 190 16.92 -7.37 -17.71
C PHE A 190 16.80 -6.16 -16.78
N PHE A 191 16.13 -6.34 -15.66
CA PHE A 191 16.03 -5.31 -14.63
C PHE A 191 17.09 -5.55 -13.55
N VAL A 192 17.96 -4.58 -13.32
CA VAL A 192 19.06 -4.70 -12.35
C VAL A 192 18.55 -4.38 -10.95
N VAL A 193 18.39 -5.41 -10.11
CA VAL A 193 18.12 -5.25 -8.67
C VAL A 193 19.44 -5.11 -7.92
N TRP A 194 20.39 -5.98 -8.22
CA TRP A 194 21.75 -5.99 -7.69
C TRP A 194 22.74 -6.44 -8.74
N ASN A 195 24.00 -6.04 -8.61
CA ASN A 195 24.99 -6.23 -9.67
C ASN A 195 26.01 -7.36 -9.40
N ASP A 196 26.28 -7.71 -8.15
CA ASP A 196 27.26 -8.74 -7.79
C ASP A 196 26.91 -9.45 -6.46
N PRO A 197 26.45 -10.72 -6.48
CA PRO A 197 26.05 -11.44 -7.70
C PRO A 197 24.84 -10.82 -8.39
N PRO A 198 24.69 -10.92 -9.74
CA PRO A 198 23.57 -10.30 -10.43
C PRO A 198 22.22 -10.82 -9.94
N MET A 199 21.33 -9.90 -9.59
CA MET A 199 19.94 -10.19 -9.19
C MET A 199 19.00 -9.40 -10.09
N THR A 200 17.91 -10.02 -10.52
CA THR A 200 16.87 -9.39 -11.34
C THR A 200 15.49 -9.50 -10.71
N ALA A 201 14.52 -8.84 -11.31
CA ALA A 201 13.11 -8.98 -10.95
C ALA A 201 12.51 -10.15 -11.75
N GLY A 202 11.84 -11.06 -11.05
CA GLY A 202 11.07 -12.15 -11.67
C GLY A 202 9.69 -11.67 -12.16
N PRO A 203 9.03 -12.49 -13.02
CA PRO A 203 7.76 -12.12 -13.66
C PRO A 203 6.62 -11.75 -12.69
N GLY A 204 6.67 -12.27 -11.44
CA GLY A 204 5.68 -12.00 -10.40
C GLY A 204 5.78 -10.64 -9.72
N THR A 205 6.90 -9.91 -9.93
CA THR A 205 7.10 -8.62 -9.27
C THR A 205 6.31 -7.49 -9.94
N PHE A 206 5.91 -6.49 -9.15
CA PHE A 206 5.19 -5.32 -9.69
C PHE A 206 5.98 -4.61 -10.79
N VAL A 207 7.31 -4.47 -10.65
CA VAL A 207 8.14 -3.80 -11.63
C VAL A 207 8.19 -4.57 -12.95
N MET A 208 8.30 -5.90 -12.90
CA MET A 208 8.27 -6.71 -14.12
C MET A 208 6.89 -6.74 -14.76
N GLN A 209 5.81 -6.67 -13.95
CA GLN A 209 4.45 -6.49 -14.47
C GLN A 209 4.27 -5.14 -15.15
N LEU A 210 4.86 -4.04 -14.60
CA LEU A 210 4.86 -2.73 -15.26
C LEU A 210 5.68 -2.72 -16.57
N ILE A 211 6.81 -3.42 -16.60
CA ILE A 211 7.58 -3.66 -17.82
C ILE A 211 6.70 -4.39 -18.86
N GLY A 212 5.91 -5.37 -18.41
CA GLY A 212 4.95 -6.07 -19.26
C GLY A 212 3.84 -5.18 -19.79
N VAL A 213 3.31 -4.27 -18.97
CA VAL A 213 2.33 -3.23 -19.34
C VAL A 213 2.93 -2.27 -20.37
N ALA A 214 4.22 -1.93 -20.21
CA ALA A 214 4.99 -1.08 -21.09
C ALA A 214 5.46 -1.76 -22.41
N GLY A 215 5.03 -3.01 -22.66
CA GLY A 215 5.35 -3.73 -23.90
C GLY A 215 6.66 -4.54 -23.87
N GLY A 216 7.35 -4.62 -22.73
CA GLY A 216 8.52 -5.49 -22.57
C GLY A 216 8.17 -6.92 -22.20
N LYS A 217 9.17 -7.78 -22.09
CA LYS A 217 9.06 -9.14 -21.53
C LYS A 217 10.32 -9.46 -20.70
N PRO A 218 10.21 -10.29 -19.64
CA PRO A 218 11.37 -10.67 -18.85
C PRO A 218 12.35 -11.48 -19.69
N VAL A 219 13.65 -11.28 -19.48
CA VAL A 219 14.71 -12.10 -20.13
C VAL A 219 14.76 -13.52 -19.54
N PHE A 220 14.22 -13.69 -18.29
CA PHE A 220 14.10 -14.96 -17.60
C PHE A 220 12.62 -15.28 -17.31
N PRO A 221 11.80 -15.61 -18.33
CA PRO A 221 10.36 -15.81 -18.13
C PRO A 221 10.03 -17.09 -17.34
N GLU A 222 10.97 -18.04 -17.23
CA GLU A 222 10.80 -19.31 -16.56
C GLU A 222 11.04 -19.26 -15.04
N VAL A 223 11.65 -18.18 -14.51
CA VAL A 223 11.92 -18.09 -13.07
C VAL A 223 10.61 -17.79 -12.32
N THR A 224 10.48 -18.43 -11.17
CA THR A 224 9.30 -18.28 -10.30
C THR A 224 9.58 -17.43 -9.06
N GLU A 225 10.86 -17.28 -8.71
CA GLU A 225 11.26 -16.41 -7.61
C GLU A 225 11.01 -14.94 -7.98
N LEU A 226 10.66 -14.14 -6.97
CA LEU A 226 10.44 -12.71 -7.16
C LEU A 226 11.74 -11.96 -7.43
N TRP A 227 12.81 -12.35 -6.75
CA TRP A 227 14.11 -11.67 -6.78
C TRP A 227 15.24 -12.69 -7.00
N PRO A 228 15.30 -13.34 -8.17
CA PRO A 228 16.28 -14.39 -8.44
C PRO A 228 17.69 -13.83 -8.62
N THR A 229 18.66 -14.53 -8.04
CA THR A 229 20.06 -14.39 -8.41
C THR A 229 20.32 -15.22 -9.67
N VAL A 230 20.96 -14.63 -10.67
CA VAL A 230 21.27 -15.27 -11.94
C VAL A 230 22.77 -15.17 -12.24
N SER A 231 23.31 -16.08 -13.03
CA SER A 231 24.72 -15.99 -13.39
C SER A 231 24.96 -14.94 -14.49
N MET A 232 26.07 -14.23 -14.42
CA MET A 232 26.47 -13.28 -15.46
C MET A 232 26.63 -13.99 -16.81
N GLU A 233 27.15 -15.23 -16.81
CA GLU A 233 27.29 -16.05 -18.03
C GLU A 233 25.92 -16.26 -18.71
N GLU A 234 24.89 -16.55 -17.93
CA GLU A 234 23.54 -16.77 -18.47
C GLU A 234 22.93 -15.47 -19.01
N ILE A 235 23.19 -14.33 -18.37
CA ILE A 235 22.76 -13.01 -18.87
C ILE A 235 23.44 -12.71 -20.21
N VAL A 236 24.77 -12.94 -20.29
CA VAL A 236 25.56 -12.74 -21.53
C VAL A 236 25.08 -13.67 -22.62
N ARG A 237 24.78 -14.94 -22.32
CA ARG A 237 24.25 -15.90 -23.29
C ARG A 237 22.91 -15.47 -23.88
N ARG A 238 22.01 -14.88 -23.06
CA ARG A 238 20.66 -14.44 -23.47
C ARG A 238 20.65 -13.09 -24.17
N GLN A 239 21.66 -12.25 -23.94
CA GLN A 239 21.76 -10.92 -24.54
C GLN A 239 20.43 -10.15 -24.52
N PRO A 240 19.97 -9.67 -23.34
CA PRO A 240 18.73 -8.90 -23.24
C PRO A 240 18.76 -7.72 -24.23
N ASP A 241 17.62 -7.41 -24.84
CA ASP A 241 17.50 -6.27 -25.75
C ASP A 241 17.64 -4.95 -24.99
N VAL A 242 17.19 -4.91 -23.72
CA VAL A 242 17.23 -3.73 -22.87
C VAL A 242 17.70 -4.12 -21.47
N VAL A 243 18.61 -3.33 -20.90
CA VAL A 243 18.96 -3.37 -19.46
C VAL A 243 18.40 -2.12 -18.80
N VAL A 244 17.56 -2.31 -17.78
CA VAL A 244 16.98 -1.24 -16.96
C VAL A 244 17.73 -1.18 -15.64
N ILE A 245 18.27 0.00 -15.32
CA ILE A 245 19.07 0.24 -14.12
C ILE A 245 18.42 1.33 -13.28
N PRO A 246 17.94 1.01 -12.06
CA PRO A 246 17.52 2.03 -11.11
C PRO A 246 18.69 2.91 -10.68
N VAL A 247 18.50 4.23 -10.70
CA VAL A 247 19.52 5.21 -10.32
C VAL A 247 18.95 6.13 -9.22
N GLY A 248 19.84 6.55 -8.31
CA GLY A 248 19.50 7.57 -7.31
C GLY A 248 19.47 8.97 -7.91
N GLU A 249 19.35 9.99 -7.07
CA GLU A 249 19.29 11.40 -7.47
C GLU A 249 20.49 11.86 -8.34
N SER A 250 21.67 11.24 -8.18
CA SER A 250 22.84 11.52 -9.02
C SER A 250 22.67 11.09 -10.48
N GLY A 251 21.64 10.31 -10.79
CA GLY A 251 21.42 9.76 -12.13
C GLY A 251 22.49 8.75 -12.58
N THR A 252 23.37 8.30 -11.68
CA THR A 252 24.43 7.36 -12.01
C THR A 252 24.14 5.97 -11.45
N PRO A 253 24.47 4.88 -12.18
CA PRO A 253 24.40 3.53 -11.64
C PRO A 253 25.29 3.37 -10.40
N ARG A 254 24.85 2.54 -9.44
CA ARG A 254 25.61 2.25 -8.22
C ARG A 254 26.75 1.24 -8.42
N PHE A 255 27.01 0.84 -9.65
CA PHE A 255 28.05 -0.12 -10.01
C PHE A 255 28.77 0.30 -11.32
N ASP A 256 29.96 -0.23 -11.55
CA ASP A 256 30.69 0.01 -12.79
C ASP A 256 30.09 -0.85 -13.92
N ALA A 257 29.37 -0.19 -14.81
CA ALA A 257 28.80 -0.80 -16.02
C ALA A 257 29.85 -1.37 -17.01
N ARG A 258 31.14 -1.04 -16.80
CA ARG A 258 32.26 -1.53 -17.59
C ARG A 258 32.93 -2.80 -17.02
N SER A 259 32.46 -3.25 -15.84
CA SER A 259 32.97 -4.47 -15.22
C SER A 259 32.77 -5.69 -16.13
N PRO A 260 33.60 -6.75 -15.97
CA PRO A 260 33.48 -7.97 -16.77
C PRO A 260 32.05 -8.53 -16.78
N GLY A 261 31.64 -9.05 -17.91
CA GLY A 261 30.27 -9.53 -18.13
C GLY A 261 29.31 -8.41 -18.53
N TRP A 262 29.16 -7.35 -17.70
CA TRP A 262 28.26 -6.23 -18.04
C TRP A 262 28.63 -5.55 -19.35
N ARG A 263 29.94 -5.28 -19.60
CA ARG A 263 30.44 -4.68 -20.85
C ARG A 263 30.20 -5.54 -22.09
N GLU A 264 29.93 -6.83 -21.93
CA GLU A 264 29.70 -7.78 -23.03
C GLU A 264 28.24 -7.73 -23.51
N LEU A 265 27.35 -7.13 -22.73
CA LEU A 265 25.96 -6.94 -23.12
C LEU A 265 25.81 -5.79 -24.11
N ARG A 266 25.21 -6.06 -25.27
CA ARG A 266 24.95 -5.03 -26.28
C ARG A 266 24.07 -3.90 -25.73
N ALA A 267 23.08 -4.24 -24.88
CA ALA A 267 22.18 -3.30 -24.21
C ALA A 267 22.91 -2.31 -23.28
N MET A 268 24.11 -2.64 -22.78
CA MET A 268 24.91 -1.74 -21.95
C MET A 268 25.58 -0.58 -22.72
N ARG A 269 25.45 -0.53 -24.04
CA ARG A 269 25.85 0.65 -24.85
C ARG A 269 24.89 1.82 -24.66
N GLY A 270 23.65 1.56 -24.25
CA GLY A 270 22.62 2.54 -23.93
C GLY A 270 21.60 1.95 -22.97
N PRO A 271 21.99 1.70 -21.69
CA PRO A 271 21.06 1.17 -20.72
C PRO A 271 19.97 2.20 -20.42
N VAL A 272 18.79 1.72 -20.08
CA VAL A 272 17.69 2.57 -19.59
C VAL A 272 17.95 2.89 -18.12
N LEU A 273 18.21 4.15 -17.83
CA LEU A 273 18.32 4.63 -16.46
C LEU A 273 16.96 5.13 -15.98
N ILE A 274 16.48 4.61 -14.86
CA ILE A 274 15.18 4.98 -14.29
C ILE A 274 15.35 5.43 -12.83
N PRO A 275 14.71 6.53 -12.41
CA PRO A 275 14.73 6.94 -11.00
C PRO A 275 14.28 5.80 -10.07
N ALA A 276 15.10 5.50 -9.07
CA ALA A 276 14.88 4.36 -8.17
C ALA A 276 13.57 4.48 -7.39
N GLU A 277 13.14 5.70 -7.05
CA GLU A 277 11.87 5.94 -6.37
C GLU A 277 10.65 5.46 -7.18
N LEU A 278 10.72 5.49 -8.50
CA LEU A 278 9.63 5.03 -9.36
C LEU A 278 9.46 3.51 -9.34
N VAL A 279 10.56 2.78 -9.17
CA VAL A 279 10.57 1.31 -9.24
C VAL A 279 10.73 0.64 -7.88
N ASN A 280 11.02 1.40 -6.82
CA ASN A 280 11.14 0.89 -5.45
C ASN A 280 9.93 1.23 -4.57
N LEU A 281 9.06 2.16 -5.01
CA LEU A 281 7.89 2.61 -4.26
C LEU A 281 6.58 2.25 -4.99
N PRO A 282 6.16 0.98 -4.97
CA PRO A 282 4.90 0.55 -5.58
C PRO A 282 3.71 1.24 -4.89
N GLY A 283 3.08 2.19 -5.61
CA GLY A 283 2.02 3.01 -5.04
C GLY A 283 1.44 4.00 -6.04
N PRO A 284 1.18 5.26 -5.64
CA PRO A 284 0.50 6.26 -6.48
C PRO A 284 1.22 6.58 -7.80
N GLY A 285 2.53 6.29 -7.89
CA GLY A 285 3.38 6.58 -9.06
C GLY A 285 3.43 5.51 -10.13
N ILE A 286 2.76 4.34 -9.97
CA ILE A 286 2.91 3.22 -10.91
C ILE A 286 2.49 3.56 -12.36
N GLY A 287 1.54 4.47 -12.55
CA GLY A 287 1.15 4.93 -13.88
C GLY A 287 2.26 5.72 -14.58
N GLU A 288 2.93 6.60 -13.85
CA GLU A 288 4.11 7.33 -14.36
C GLU A 288 5.27 6.39 -14.65
N THR A 289 5.53 5.43 -13.75
CA THR A 289 6.53 4.39 -13.96
C THR A 289 6.29 3.63 -15.26
N ALA A 290 5.04 3.20 -15.49
CA ALA A 290 4.66 2.48 -16.70
C ALA A 290 4.86 3.34 -17.97
N ARG A 291 4.52 4.63 -17.94
CA ARG A 291 4.75 5.56 -19.06
C ARG A 291 6.23 5.70 -19.37
N ARG A 292 7.07 5.94 -18.37
CA ARG A 292 8.53 6.07 -18.57
C ARG A 292 9.16 4.79 -19.08
N LEU A 293 8.74 3.64 -18.59
CA LEU A 293 9.18 2.35 -19.12
C LEU A 293 8.76 2.18 -20.58
N ARG A 294 7.51 2.52 -20.94
CA ARG A 294 7.07 2.49 -22.34
C ARG A 294 7.95 3.36 -23.23
N ASP A 295 8.19 4.61 -22.84
CA ASP A 295 8.96 5.57 -23.63
C ASP A 295 10.42 5.12 -23.81
N ALA A 296 10.96 4.45 -22.80
CA ALA A 296 12.30 3.89 -22.85
C ALA A 296 12.39 2.60 -23.70
N LEU A 297 11.35 1.75 -23.67
CA LEU A 297 11.29 0.52 -24.44
C LEU A 297 10.89 0.75 -25.91
N HIS A 298 10.18 1.86 -26.20
CA HIS A 298 9.64 2.22 -27.51
C HIS A 298 9.92 3.70 -27.82
N PRO A 299 11.20 4.11 -28.00
CA PRO A 299 11.58 5.51 -28.14
C PRO A 299 10.93 6.20 -29.37
N GLU A 300 10.52 5.45 -30.38
CA GLU A 300 9.78 5.97 -31.55
C GLU A 300 8.36 6.45 -31.20
N ARG A 301 7.86 6.14 -30.00
CA ARG A 301 6.58 6.60 -29.46
C ARG A 301 6.71 7.73 -28.45
N ALA A 302 7.93 8.02 -27.99
CA ALA A 302 8.18 9.09 -27.05
C ALA A 302 7.83 10.44 -27.69
N GLY A 303 6.78 11.11 -27.22
CA GLY A 303 6.35 12.42 -27.72
C GLY A 303 5.12 12.44 -28.64
N ARG A 304 4.38 11.32 -28.75
CA ARG A 304 3.07 11.29 -29.42
C ARG A 304 1.91 11.30 -28.43
#